data_ca6231bd0e14bb6ff69f246f826ea7b8
#
_entry.id   ca6231bd0e14bb6ff69f246f826ea7b8
#
_cell.length_a   1.000
_cell.length_b   1.000
_cell.length_c   1.000
_cell.angle_alpha   90.00
_cell.angle_beta   90.00
_cell.angle_gamma   90.00
#
_symmetry.space_group_name_H-M   'P 1'
#
loop_
_entity.id
_entity.type
_entity.pdbx_description
1 polymer ?
#
loop_
_entity_poly.entity_id
_entity_poly.type
_entity_poly.pdbx_seq_one_letter_code
_entity_poly.pdbx_strand_id
1 'polypeptide(L)'
;MGCLFFFALIDFPAGRDSPSLILPEGSYRQAHLWDDAANEARALRKLDFASEMERRVAAQLGRNAWFRPGLKIGAAVSGGADSIALLRMLSAARAELGIVASAVHFNHKLRGRASDTDEAFVAALAESLGLTLHIGHADVAAKAKQEKINLEDAGRRARYGFFEQLASQGVVELVATAHTMDDQAETVLAHVLRGTGIAGLAGIHPQAEHVVRPLLRFRREDLRRYLRAKKQLWREDATNRDSARTRARMRKKLLPLLEKEFNPMVVEHLAALSDRAREQALFVEQLAGQMSQKCVVLGGGGARIGVTELLHPLGIEDDEASGVLRARLIQEIVTRVRQRRGQISAAHIEAVVHFAKTGETGKRLQLPGGVDVLRQRAALVFFPRQ
;
A
#
# COMPACT_ATOMS: atom_id res chain seq x y z
N MET A 1 29.65 36.41 13.79
CA MET A 1 29.20 37.81 13.93
C MET A 1 27.83 37.90 13.30
N GLY A 2 26.83 38.06 14.13
CA GLY A 2 25.42 38.00 13.75
C GLY A 2 24.89 39.36 13.32
N CYS A 3 23.85 39.35 12.53
CA CYS A 3 22.89 40.45 12.39
C CYS A 3 21.48 39.87 12.47
N LEU A 4 20.93 39.96 13.68
CA LEU A 4 19.47 39.86 13.91
C LEU A 4 18.82 41.14 13.39
N PHE A 5 17.85 41.03 12.49
CA PHE A 5 16.88 42.09 12.23
C PHE A 5 15.57 41.81 12.96
N PHE A 6 15.33 42.61 13.98
CA PHE A 6 14.06 42.75 14.66
C PHE A 6 13.10 43.51 13.74
N PHE A 7 11.91 42.91 13.46
CA PHE A 7 10.76 43.64 12.96
C PHE A 7 9.86 43.98 14.13
N ALA A 8 9.80 45.27 14.47
CA ALA A 8 8.82 45.81 15.40
C ALA A 8 7.48 45.99 14.68
N LEU A 9 6.44 45.44 15.28
CA LEU A 9 5.02 45.76 14.96
C LEU A 9 4.78 47.23 15.38
N ILE A 10 4.38 48.05 14.41
CA ILE A 10 3.84 49.39 14.68
C ILE A 10 2.35 49.35 14.39
N ASP A 11 1.55 49.47 15.47
CA ASP A 11 0.10 49.70 15.40
C ASP A 11 -0.18 51.14 14.90
N PHE A 12 -0.97 51.28 13.86
CA PHE A 12 -1.53 52.56 13.42
C PHE A 12 -2.99 52.72 13.82
N PRO A 13 -3.38 53.84 14.47
CA PRO A 13 -4.77 54.11 14.75
C PRO A 13 -5.51 54.60 13.50
N ALA A 14 -6.76 54.21 13.37
CA ALA A 14 -7.67 54.68 12.32
C ALA A 14 -8.01 56.16 12.49
N GLY A 15 -7.59 56.99 11.53
CA GLY A 15 -7.96 58.42 11.42
C GLY A 15 -8.04 58.82 9.95
N ARG A 16 -9.12 59.52 9.62
CA ARG A 16 -9.50 60.03 8.30
C ARG A 16 -8.47 60.99 7.73
N ASP A 17 -8.47 61.05 6.40
CA ASP A 17 -7.79 61.98 5.46
C ASP A 17 -6.52 61.42 4.82
N SER A 18 -6.71 60.85 3.61
CA SER A 18 -5.66 60.40 2.73
C SER A 18 -5.07 61.57 1.92
N PRO A 19 -3.80 61.93 2.05
CA PRO A 19 -3.12 62.70 1.02
C PRO A 19 -2.73 61.71 -0.12
N SER A 20 -3.08 62.09 -1.35
CA SER A 20 -2.61 61.44 -2.57
C SER A 20 -1.08 61.53 -2.64
N LEU A 21 -0.39 60.42 -2.30
CA LEU A 21 1.03 60.26 -2.53
C LEU A 21 1.27 60.07 -4.03
N ILE A 22 1.74 61.14 -4.70
CA ILE A 22 2.33 61.05 -6.03
C ILE A 22 3.69 60.41 -5.85
N LEU A 23 3.78 59.10 -6.20
CA LEU A 23 5.09 58.37 -6.22
C LEU A 23 5.88 58.82 -7.44
N PRO A 24 7.22 59.06 -7.31
CA PRO A 24 8.06 59.44 -8.43
C PRO A 24 8.12 58.33 -9.49
N GLU A 25 8.21 58.68 -10.78
CA GLU A 25 8.23 57.79 -11.94
C GLU A 25 9.34 56.70 -11.97
N GLY A 26 10.22 56.62 -10.94
CA GLY A 26 11.21 55.58 -10.77
C GLY A 26 10.76 54.31 -10.03
N SER A 27 9.58 54.34 -9.37
CA SER A 27 9.13 53.24 -8.48
C SER A 27 8.57 52.02 -9.23
N TYR A 28 8.17 52.14 -10.49
CA TYR A 28 7.66 51.03 -11.29
C TYR A 28 8.76 50.02 -11.68
N ARG A 29 10.02 50.42 -11.85
CA ARG A 29 11.13 49.49 -12.14
C ARG A 29 11.53 48.66 -10.91
N GLN A 30 11.38 49.18 -9.72
CA GLN A 30 11.72 48.43 -8.50
C GLN A 30 10.66 47.37 -8.16
N ALA A 31 9.38 47.64 -8.41
CA ALA A 31 8.32 46.69 -8.17
C ALA A 31 8.50 45.42 -9.00
N HIS A 32 8.85 45.52 -10.29
CA HIS A 32 9.14 44.37 -11.14
C HIS A 32 10.34 43.52 -10.69
N LEU A 33 11.39 44.18 -10.17
CA LEU A 33 12.57 43.46 -9.65
C LEU A 33 12.28 42.67 -8.37
N TRP A 34 11.38 43.14 -7.51
CA TRP A 34 10.95 42.42 -6.32
C TRP A 34 10.00 41.27 -6.66
N ASP A 35 9.13 41.44 -7.64
CA ASP A 35 8.27 40.38 -8.15
C ASP A 35 9.06 39.28 -8.84
N ASP A 36 10.08 39.62 -9.62
CA ASP A 36 10.98 38.67 -10.27
C ASP A 36 11.81 37.88 -9.26
N ALA A 37 12.41 38.54 -8.26
CA ALA A 37 13.16 37.89 -7.19
C ALA A 37 12.26 36.98 -6.32
N ALA A 38 11.04 37.39 -6.03
CA ALA A 38 10.08 36.60 -5.31
C ALA A 38 9.63 35.35 -6.12
N ASN A 39 9.45 35.50 -7.43
CA ASN A 39 9.12 34.42 -8.34
C ASN A 39 10.29 33.44 -8.48
N GLU A 40 11.52 33.93 -8.58
CA GLU A 40 12.74 33.11 -8.63
C GLU A 40 12.95 32.35 -7.33
N ALA A 41 12.82 33.00 -6.18
CA ALA A 41 12.89 32.33 -4.86
C ALA A 41 11.78 31.29 -4.67
N ARG A 42 10.60 31.53 -5.24
CA ARG A 42 9.49 30.56 -5.23
C ARG A 42 9.76 29.38 -6.15
N ALA A 43 10.40 29.61 -7.31
CA ALA A 43 10.82 28.57 -8.24
C ALA A 43 11.92 27.69 -7.63
N LEU A 44 12.93 28.30 -7.00
CA LEU A 44 14.00 27.59 -6.28
C LEU A 44 13.46 26.70 -5.15
N ARG A 45 12.54 27.22 -4.33
CA ARG A 45 11.87 26.44 -3.27
C ARG A 45 11.07 25.27 -3.81
N LYS A 46 10.46 25.39 -5.00
CA LYS A 46 9.75 24.28 -5.65
C LYS A 46 10.70 23.21 -6.16
N LEU A 47 11.83 23.59 -6.73
CA LEU A 47 12.86 22.67 -7.21
C LEU A 47 13.52 21.93 -6.05
N ASP A 48 13.79 22.61 -4.94
CA ASP A 48 14.32 21.99 -3.72
C ASP A 48 13.35 20.96 -3.15
N PHE A 49 12.05 21.28 -3.06
CA PHE A 49 11.03 20.35 -2.65
C PHE A 49 10.96 19.11 -3.56
N ALA A 50 11.03 19.28 -4.88
CA ALA A 50 10.99 18.16 -5.81
C ALA A 50 12.21 17.24 -5.67
N SER A 51 13.40 17.81 -5.52
CA SER A 51 14.63 17.06 -5.29
C SER A 51 14.62 16.34 -3.95
N GLU A 52 14.04 16.95 -2.90
CA GLU A 52 13.87 16.28 -1.61
C GLU A 52 12.93 15.08 -1.71
N MET A 53 11.83 15.19 -2.44
CA MET A 53 10.91 14.08 -2.67
C MET A 53 11.60 12.91 -3.41
N GLU A 54 12.42 13.20 -4.43
CA GLU A 54 13.20 12.20 -5.16
C GLU A 54 14.20 11.49 -4.24
N ARG A 55 14.97 12.26 -3.43
CA ARG A 55 15.91 11.71 -2.44
C ARG A 55 15.21 10.82 -1.40
N ARG A 56 14.05 11.23 -0.90
CA ARG A 56 13.26 10.43 0.06
C ARG A 56 12.81 9.09 -0.54
N VAL A 57 12.38 9.06 -1.80
CA VAL A 57 12.02 7.81 -2.50
C VAL A 57 13.26 6.95 -2.71
N ALA A 58 14.37 7.52 -3.17
CA ALA A 58 15.62 6.80 -3.34
C ALA A 58 16.11 6.17 -2.02
N ALA A 59 16.14 6.95 -0.93
CA ALA A 59 16.50 6.47 0.39
C ALA A 59 15.58 5.36 0.89
N GLN A 60 14.27 5.46 0.63
CA GLN A 60 13.32 4.42 1.01
C GLN A 60 13.54 3.13 0.21
N LEU A 61 13.80 3.22 -1.08
CA LEU A 61 14.13 2.06 -1.92
C LEU A 61 15.40 1.37 -1.43
N GLY A 62 16.48 2.13 -1.22
CA GLY A 62 17.79 1.61 -0.81
C GLY A 62 17.81 0.92 0.56
N ARG A 63 16.84 1.21 1.45
CA ARG A 63 16.73 0.57 2.77
C ARG A 63 16.01 -0.78 2.76
N ASN A 64 15.43 -1.19 1.63
CA ASN A 64 14.70 -2.45 1.57
C ASN A 64 15.64 -3.63 1.35
N ALA A 65 15.38 -4.75 2.01
CA ALA A 65 16.19 -5.96 1.92
C ALA A 65 16.24 -6.57 0.51
N TRP A 66 15.27 -6.28 -0.34
CA TRP A 66 15.23 -6.74 -1.75
C TRP A 66 16.04 -5.83 -2.69
N PHE A 67 16.48 -4.66 -2.22
CA PHE A 67 17.21 -3.70 -3.04
C PHE A 67 18.64 -4.19 -3.31
N ARG A 68 19.08 -4.00 -4.56
CA ARG A 68 20.47 -4.18 -5.00
C ARG A 68 20.74 -3.38 -6.27
N PRO A 69 21.97 -2.95 -6.52
CA PRO A 69 22.36 -2.43 -7.83
C PRO A 69 22.08 -3.44 -8.94
N GLY A 70 21.67 -2.95 -10.11
CA GLY A 70 21.25 -3.77 -11.25
C GLY A 70 19.80 -4.30 -11.16
N LEU A 71 19.06 -4.02 -10.07
CA LEU A 71 17.66 -4.43 -9.93
C LEU A 71 16.81 -3.88 -11.08
N LYS A 72 16.09 -4.77 -11.78
CA LYS A 72 15.11 -4.39 -12.82
C LYS A 72 13.76 -4.13 -12.18
N ILE A 73 13.35 -2.85 -12.16
CA ILE A 73 12.08 -2.43 -11.55
C ILE A 73 11.18 -1.70 -12.55
N GLY A 74 9.94 -2.18 -12.72
CA GLY A 74 8.94 -1.56 -13.57
C GLY A 74 7.98 -0.68 -12.76
N ALA A 75 7.79 0.60 -13.13
CA ALA A 75 6.74 1.44 -12.56
C ALA A 75 5.40 1.14 -13.22
N ALA A 76 4.40 0.70 -12.47
CA ALA A 76 3.04 0.53 -12.96
C ALA A 76 2.37 1.90 -13.16
N VAL A 77 2.08 2.27 -14.40
CA VAL A 77 1.60 3.61 -14.79
C VAL A 77 0.20 3.53 -15.39
N SER A 78 -0.77 4.20 -14.75
CA SER A 78 -2.15 4.33 -15.24
C SER A 78 -2.43 5.65 -15.95
N GLY A 79 -1.48 6.60 -15.94
CA GLY A 79 -1.67 7.97 -16.40
C GLY A 79 -2.13 8.95 -15.30
N GLY A 80 -2.61 8.47 -14.16
CA GLY A 80 -3.00 9.30 -13.02
C GLY A 80 -1.81 9.85 -12.23
N ALA A 81 -2.05 10.94 -11.47
CA ALA A 81 -1.02 11.70 -10.78
C ALA A 81 -0.05 10.83 -9.96
N ASP A 82 -0.57 9.94 -9.11
CA ASP A 82 0.26 9.14 -8.22
C ASP A 82 1.20 8.21 -9.02
N SER A 83 0.71 7.59 -10.10
CA SER A 83 1.51 6.69 -10.95
C SER A 83 2.55 7.44 -11.81
N ILE A 84 2.23 8.65 -12.25
CA ILE A 84 3.18 9.52 -12.98
C ILE A 84 4.27 10.01 -12.04
N ALA A 85 3.93 10.37 -10.79
CA ALA A 85 4.91 10.74 -9.78
C ALA A 85 5.88 9.58 -9.49
N LEU A 86 5.34 8.36 -9.31
CA LEU A 86 6.16 7.15 -9.13
C LEU A 86 7.14 6.95 -10.28
N LEU A 87 6.67 7.00 -11.53
CA LEU A 87 7.52 6.82 -12.71
C LEU A 87 8.67 7.83 -12.74
N ARG A 88 8.38 9.12 -12.51
CA ARG A 88 9.39 10.18 -12.49
C ARG A 88 10.40 10.01 -11.36
N MET A 89 9.94 9.67 -10.16
CA MET A 89 10.83 9.47 -9.00
C MET A 89 11.73 8.25 -9.19
N LEU A 90 11.23 7.15 -9.76
CA LEU A 90 12.06 5.99 -10.11
C LEU A 90 13.06 6.34 -11.23
N SER A 91 12.64 7.10 -12.23
CA SER A 91 13.54 7.56 -13.29
C SER A 91 14.66 8.47 -12.74
N ALA A 92 14.36 9.36 -11.78
CA ALA A 92 15.37 10.21 -11.14
C ALA A 92 16.35 9.39 -10.27
N ALA A 93 15.83 8.39 -9.54
CA ALA A 93 16.63 7.54 -8.65
C ALA A 93 17.53 6.53 -9.38
N ARG A 94 17.32 6.27 -10.69
CA ARG A 94 18.01 5.19 -11.41
C ARG A 94 19.52 5.29 -11.40
N ALA A 95 20.06 6.49 -11.58
CA ALA A 95 21.50 6.70 -11.62
C ALA A 95 22.14 6.58 -10.23
N GLU A 96 21.51 7.17 -9.22
CA GLU A 96 21.97 7.14 -7.82
C GLU A 96 21.95 5.70 -7.26
N LEU A 97 20.90 4.95 -7.55
CA LEU A 97 20.69 3.61 -7.02
C LEU A 97 21.24 2.49 -7.93
N GLY A 98 21.68 2.81 -9.14
CA GLY A 98 22.12 1.80 -10.12
C GLY A 98 21.04 0.84 -10.55
N ILE A 99 19.74 1.23 -10.51
CA ILE A 99 18.63 0.38 -10.92
C ILE A 99 18.33 0.51 -12.42
N VAL A 100 17.75 -0.55 -13.00
CA VAL A 100 17.19 -0.54 -14.36
C VAL A 100 15.69 -0.27 -14.25
N ALA A 101 15.30 0.99 -14.43
CA ALA A 101 13.90 1.41 -14.35
C ALA A 101 13.20 1.28 -15.72
N SER A 102 11.96 0.84 -15.72
CA SER A 102 11.07 0.78 -16.89
C SER A 102 9.65 1.23 -16.54
N ALA A 103 8.82 1.52 -17.55
CA ALA A 103 7.40 1.77 -17.37
C ALA A 103 6.60 0.50 -17.68
N VAL A 104 5.55 0.22 -16.92
CA VAL A 104 4.62 -0.90 -17.12
C VAL A 104 3.22 -0.33 -17.21
N HIS A 105 2.55 -0.47 -18.33
CA HIS A 105 1.17 -0.01 -18.53
C HIS A 105 0.26 -1.21 -18.82
N PHE A 106 -0.94 -1.20 -18.23
CA PHE A 106 -1.95 -2.22 -18.50
C PHE A 106 -3.25 -1.56 -18.97
N ASN A 107 -3.59 -1.77 -20.24
CA ASN A 107 -4.81 -1.25 -20.84
C ASN A 107 -5.97 -2.25 -20.66
N HIS A 108 -6.94 -1.87 -19.86
CA HIS A 108 -8.12 -2.69 -19.54
C HIS A 108 -9.17 -2.78 -20.64
N LYS A 109 -9.02 -2.00 -21.74
CA LYS A 109 -9.95 -1.89 -22.89
C LYS A 109 -11.41 -1.56 -22.48
N LEU A 110 -11.60 -0.90 -21.32
CA LEU A 110 -12.94 -0.60 -20.77
C LEU A 110 -13.58 0.65 -21.32
N ARG A 111 -12.78 1.60 -21.84
CA ARG A 111 -13.24 2.94 -22.26
C ARG A 111 -12.96 3.24 -23.73
N GLY A 112 -12.76 2.20 -24.55
CA GLY A 112 -12.47 2.37 -25.97
C GLY A 112 -11.34 3.38 -26.25
N ARG A 113 -11.59 4.38 -27.11
CA ARG A 113 -10.60 5.41 -27.47
C ARG A 113 -9.96 6.14 -26.30
N ALA A 114 -10.65 6.32 -25.17
CA ALA A 114 -10.09 6.98 -24.00
C ALA A 114 -8.97 6.13 -23.35
N SER A 115 -9.13 4.80 -23.35
CA SER A 115 -8.07 3.89 -22.87
C SER A 115 -6.84 3.92 -23.79
N ASP A 116 -7.04 4.01 -25.09
CA ASP A 116 -5.94 4.10 -26.07
C ASP A 116 -5.22 5.47 -25.98
N THR A 117 -5.95 6.54 -25.66
CA THR A 117 -5.35 7.87 -25.40
C THR A 117 -4.53 7.89 -24.10
N ASP A 118 -4.95 7.14 -23.07
CA ASP A 118 -4.17 6.99 -21.84
C ASP A 118 -2.87 6.23 -22.11
N GLU A 119 -2.92 5.17 -22.91
CA GLU A 119 -1.76 4.39 -23.33
C GLU A 119 -0.77 5.26 -24.13
N ALA A 120 -1.26 6.03 -25.12
CA ALA A 120 -0.42 6.94 -25.91
C ALA A 120 0.25 8.02 -25.04
N PHE A 121 -0.45 8.56 -24.04
CA PHE A 121 0.12 9.52 -23.09
C PHE A 121 1.24 8.88 -22.26
N VAL A 122 1.06 7.66 -21.76
CA VAL A 122 2.09 6.93 -21.01
C VAL A 122 3.29 6.61 -21.90
N ALA A 123 3.06 6.23 -23.16
CA ALA A 123 4.12 5.94 -24.12
C ALA A 123 5.00 7.16 -24.39
N ALA A 124 4.40 8.31 -24.69
CA ALA A 124 5.12 9.57 -24.90
C ALA A 124 5.92 10.00 -23.65
N LEU A 125 5.37 9.80 -22.44
CA LEU A 125 6.08 10.10 -21.21
C LEU A 125 7.27 9.17 -21.00
N ALA A 126 7.10 7.85 -21.19
CA ALA A 126 8.19 6.88 -21.04
C ALA A 126 9.33 7.19 -22.02
N GLU A 127 9.02 7.48 -23.28
CA GLU A 127 9.98 7.92 -24.30
C GLU A 127 10.73 9.19 -23.86
N SER A 128 10.02 10.22 -23.39
CA SER A 128 10.63 11.47 -22.92
C SER A 128 11.58 11.29 -21.73
N LEU A 129 11.40 10.23 -20.93
CA LEU A 129 12.26 9.87 -19.81
C LEU A 129 13.36 8.87 -20.19
N GLY A 130 13.41 8.41 -21.43
CA GLY A 130 14.34 7.39 -21.92
C GLY A 130 14.13 6.04 -21.19
N LEU A 131 12.87 5.66 -20.96
CA LEU A 131 12.48 4.42 -20.29
C LEU A 131 11.82 3.46 -21.27
N THR A 132 12.17 2.18 -21.17
CA THR A 132 11.44 1.11 -21.87
C THR A 132 10.02 1.03 -21.33
N LEU A 133 9.03 0.90 -22.22
CA LEU A 133 7.63 0.71 -21.87
C LEU A 133 7.19 -0.73 -22.19
N HIS A 134 6.61 -1.40 -21.19
CA HIS A 134 5.97 -2.71 -21.34
C HIS A 134 4.45 -2.53 -21.26
N ILE A 135 3.73 -2.99 -22.28
CA ILE A 135 2.27 -2.82 -22.39
C ILE A 135 1.59 -4.18 -22.34
N GLY A 136 0.58 -4.31 -21.51
CA GLY A 136 -0.35 -5.43 -21.45
C GLY A 136 -1.77 -4.99 -21.79
N HIS A 137 -2.55 -5.88 -22.41
CA HIS A 137 -3.93 -5.63 -22.79
C HIS A 137 -4.82 -6.79 -22.31
N ALA A 138 -6.04 -6.47 -21.87
CA ALA A 138 -7.10 -7.45 -21.73
C ALA A 138 -8.48 -6.80 -21.87
N ASP A 139 -9.41 -7.55 -22.46
CA ASP A 139 -10.84 -7.23 -22.35
C ASP A 139 -11.34 -7.68 -20.96
N VAL A 140 -11.27 -6.73 -20.03
CA VAL A 140 -11.66 -6.99 -18.63
C VAL A 140 -13.15 -7.21 -18.49
N ALA A 141 -13.99 -6.65 -19.36
CA ALA A 141 -15.43 -6.85 -19.33
C ALA A 141 -15.80 -8.29 -19.72
N ALA A 142 -15.21 -8.82 -20.78
CA ALA A 142 -15.37 -10.23 -21.17
C ALA A 142 -14.88 -11.17 -20.06
N LYS A 143 -13.72 -10.91 -19.47
CA LYS A 143 -13.14 -11.71 -18.37
C LYS A 143 -14.01 -11.70 -17.12
N ALA A 144 -14.55 -10.56 -16.72
CA ALA A 144 -15.45 -10.43 -15.57
C ALA A 144 -16.72 -11.29 -15.75
N LYS A 145 -17.30 -11.28 -16.96
CA LYS A 145 -18.47 -12.09 -17.30
C LYS A 145 -18.16 -13.58 -17.29
N GLN A 146 -17.03 -13.98 -17.85
CA GLN A 146 -16.59 -15.38 -17.92
C GLN A 146 -16.31 -15.97 -16.53
N GLU A 147 -15.59 -15.21 -15.68
CA GLU A 147 -15.22 -15.67 -14.33
C GLU A 147 -16.30 -15.40 -13.27
N LYS A 148 -17.42 -14.75 -13.64
CA LYS A 148 -18.53 -14.36 -12.73
C LYS A 148 -18.04 -13.55 -11.52
N ILE A 149 -17.13 -12.64 -11.74
CA ILE A 149 -16.58 -11.73 -10.73
C ILE A 149 -16.88 -10.27 -11.09
N ASN A 150 -16.75 -9.37 -10.13
CA ASN A 150 -16.94 -7.95 -10.42
C ASN A 150 -15.81 -7.39 -11.31
N LEU A 151 -16.10 -6.30 -12.01
CA LEU A 151 -15.21 -5.67 -13.00
C LEU A 151 -13.87 -5.21 -12.39
N GLU A 152 -13.90 -4.74 -11.14
CA GLU A 152 -12.72 -4.27 -10.43
C GLU A 152 -11.76 -5.43 -10.10
N ASP A 153 -12.29 -6.54 -9.61
CA ASP A 153 -11.52 -7.75 -9.33
C ASP A 153 -10.96 -8.37 -10.62
N ALA A 154 -11.76 -8.40 -11.70
CA ALA A 154 -11.29 -8.87 -13.00
C ALA A 154 -10.13 -8.03 -13.52
N GLY A 155 -10.25 -6.71 -13.46
CA GLY A 155 -9.19 -5.77 -13.86
C GLY A 155 -7.93 -5.90 -12.99
N ARG A 156 -8.12 -6.06 -11.68
CA ARG A 156 -7.02 -6.29 -10.75
C ARG A 156 -6.30 -7.60 -11.08
N ARG A 157 -7.02 -8.71 -11.24
CA ARG A 157 -6.43 -10.01 -11.56
C ARG A 157 -5.67 -9.99 -12.89
N ALA A 158 -6.26 -9.39 -13.93
CA ALA A 158 -5.60 -9.28 -15.23
C ALA A 158 -4.30 -8.49 -15.16
N ARG A 159 -4.32 -7.34 -14.46
CA ARG A 159 -3.13 -6.49 -14.27
C ARG A 159 -2.04 -7.19 -13.46
N TYR A 160 -2.38 -7.86 -12.35
CA TYR A 160 -1.40 -8.59 -11.54
C TYR A 160 -0.86 -9.82 -12.26
N GLY A 161 -1.68 -10.52 -13.07
CA GLY A 161 -1.22 -11.60 -13.95
C GLY A 161 -0.20 -11.12 -14.99
N PHE A 162 -0.37 -9.90 -15.53
CA PHE A 162 0.63 -9.30 -16.41
C PHE A 162 1.93 -8.97 -15.67
N PHE A 163 1.86 -8.47 -14.43
CA PHE A 163 3.05 -8.23 -13.60
C PHE A 163 3.83 -9.52 -13.34
N GLU A 164 3.12 -10.59 -13.00
CA GLU A 164 3.69 -11.93 -12.81
C GLU A 164 4.34 -12.46 -14.08
N GLN A 165 3.71 -12.27 -15.24
CA GLN A 165 4.28 -12.63 -16.53
C GLN A 165 5.59 -11.91 -16.81
N LEU A 166 5.66 -10.60 -16.58
CA LEU A 166 6.89 -9.82 -16.78
C LEU A 166 8.01 -10.27 -15.82
N ALA A 167 7.65 -10.61 -14.58
CA ALA A 167 8.60 -11.10 -13.59
C ALA A 167 9.12 -12.50 -13.94
N SER A 168 8.24 -13.43 -14.31
CA SER A 168 8.63 -14.80 -14.70
C SER A 168 9.49 -14.86 -15.96
N GLN A 169 9.30 -13.90 -16.88
CA GLN A 169 10.13 -13.74 -18.08
C GLN A 169 11.47 -13.02 -17.82
N GLY A 170 11.73 -12.56 -16.58
CA GLY A 170 12.93 -11.82 -16.23
C GLY A 170 13.03 -10.43 -16.88
N VAL A 171 11.92 -9.91 -17.43
CA VAL A 171 11.83 -8.57 -18.01
C VAL A 171 11.96 -7.52 -16.91
N VAL A 172 11.23 -7.70 -15.80
CA VAL A 172 11.39 -6.98 -14.55
C VAL A 172 11.50 -7.99 -13.41
N GLU A 173 12.13 -7.63 -12.32
CA GLU A 173 12.16 -8.45 -11.09
C GLU A 173 11.06 -8.01 -10.13
N LEU A 174 10.81 -6.71 -10.09
CA LEU A 174 9.77 -6.11 -9.26
C LEU A 174 8.95 -5.10 -10.06
N VAL A 175 7.67 -4.99 -9.71
CA VAL A 175 6.77 -3.95 -10.22
C VAL A 175 6.39 -3.01 -9.08
N ALA A 176 6.75 -1.74 -9.20
CA ALA A 176 6.36 -0.71 -8.25
C ALA A 176 4.97 -0.17 -8.57
N THR A 177 4.09 -0.11 -7.57
CA THR A 177 2.75 0.47 -7.68
C THR A 177 2.61 1.71 -6.80
N ALA A 178 1.82 2.68 -7.25
CA ALA A 178 1.71 4.02 -6.68
C ALA A 178 0.68 4.11 -5.54
N HIS A 179 0.62 3.10 -4.64
CA HIS A 179 -0.19 3.22 -3.43
C HIS A 179 0.43 4.23 -2.48
N THR A 180 -0.40 5.14 -1.96
CA THR A 180 0.00 6.27 -1.12
C THR A 180 -0.34 6.03 0.37
N MET A 181 0.10 6.94 1.24
CA MET A 181 -0.29 6.99 2.64
C MET A 181 -1.82 7.17 2.79
N ASP A 182 -2.44 7.95 1.89
CA ASP A 182 -3.89 8.12 1.87
C ASP A 182 -4.61 6.79 1.53
N ASP A 183 -4.10 5.99 0.60
CA ASP A 183 -4.65 4.66 0.29
C ASP A 183 -4.49 3.69 1.48
N GLN A 184 -3.39 3.81 2.23
CA GLN A 184 -3.19 3.05 3.46
C GLN A 184 -4.23 3.42 4.51
N ALA A 185 -4.43 4.71 4.77
CA ALA A 185 -5.44 5.19 5.71
C ALA A 185 -6.86 4.77 5.31
N GLU A 186 -7.22 4.89 4.02
CA GLU A 186 -8.49 4.38 3.48
C GLU A 186 -8.68 2.88 3.77
N THR A 187 -7.62 2.08 3.60
CA THR A 187 -7.66 0.64 3.79
C THR A 187 -7.79 0.26 5.26
N VAL A 188 -7.00 0.87 6.14
CA VAL A 188 -7.06 0.65 7.58
C VAL A 188 -8.45 1.01 8.11
N LEU A 189 -8.95 2.18 7.76
CA LEU A 189 -10.27 2.65 8.17
C LEU A 189 -11.39 1.72 7.66
N ALA A 190 -11.29 1.24 6.41
CA ALA A 190 -12.23 0.26 5.87
C ALA A 190 -12.20 -1.08 6.63
N HIS A 191 -11.03 -1.49 7.10
CA HIS A 191 -10.88 -2.70 7.89
C HIS A 191 -11.47 -2.51 9.31
N VAL A 192 -11.20 -1.38 9.96
CA VAL A 192 -11.79 -1.03 11.27
C VAL A 192 -13.32 -1.06 11.20
N LEU A 193 -13.91 -0.42 10.20
CA LEU A 193 -15.37 -0.36 10.04
C LEU A 193 -16.04 -1.71 9.75
N ARG A 194 -15.28 -2.69 9.25
CA ARG A 194 -15.77 -4.07 9.04
C ARG A 194 -15.53 -5.01 10.21
N GLY A 195 -14.85 -4.54 11.24
CA GLY A 195 -14.36 -5.38 12.33
C GLY A 195 -13.17 -6.23 11.89
N THR A 196 -11.98 -5.90 12.36
CA THR A 196 -10.76 -6.64 12.00
C THR A 196 -9.87 -6.83 13.22
N GLY A 197 -9.07 -7.90 13.22
CA GLY A 197 -7.97 -8.07 14.14
C GLY A 197 -6.70 -7.35 13.69
N ILE A 198 -5.62 -7.45 14.48
CA ILE A 198 -4.33 -6.79 14.25
C ILE A 198 -3.79 -7.05 12.84
N ALA A 199 -3.85 -8.30 12.35
CA ALA A 199 -3.37 -8.64 11.01
C ALA A 199 -4.08 -7.86 9.89
N GLY A 200 -5.36 -7.56 10.03
CA GLY A 200 -6.09 -6.74 9.07
C GLY A 200 -5.76 -5.25 9.18
N LEU A 201 -5.38 -4.77 10.37
CA LEU A 201 -4.90 -3.40 10.56
C LEU A 201 -3.56 -3.14 9.88
N ALA A 202 -2.77 -4.17 9.55
CA ALA A 202 -1.55 -4.05 8.74
C ALA A 202 -1.79 -3.42 7.35
N GLY A 203 -3.04 -3.38 6.89
CA GLY A 203 -3.46 -2.67 5.68
C GLY A 203 -2.78 -3.14 4.40
N ILE A 204 -2.24 -2.20 3.63
CA ILE A 204 -1.50 -2.47 2.41
C ILE A 204 -0.05 -2.78 2.76
N HIS A 205 0.44 -3.97 2.39
CA HIS A 205 1.83 -4.35 2.62
C HIS A 205 2.79 -3.61 1.68
N PRO A 206 3.97 -3.14 2.14
CA PRO A 206 4.98 -2.49 1.30
C PRO A 206 5.47 -3.37 0.15
N GLN A 207 5.49 -4.68 0.36
CA GLN A 207 5.83 -5.69 -0.64
C GLN A 207 4.87 -6.87 -0.55
N ALA A 208 4.51 -7.42 -1.70
CA ALA A 208 3.80 -8.69 -1.83
C ALA A 208 4.24 -9.33 -3.15
N GLU A 209 4.87 -10.50 -3.06
CA GLU A 209 5.45 -11.20 -4.21
C GLU A 209 6.37 -10.27 -5.03
N HIS A 210 6.10 -10.10 -6.32
CA HIS A 210 6.85 -9.22 -7.23
C HIS A 210 6.40 -7.74 -7.20
N VAL A 211 5.49 -7.36 -6.29
CA VAL A 211 4.95 -6.00 -6.25
C VAL A 211 5.45 -5.24 -5.03
N VAL A 212 6.03 -4.06 -5.25
CA VAL A 212 6.49 -3.14 -4.22
C VAL A 212 5.72 -1.82 -4.24
N ARG A 213 5.67 -1.11 -3.12
CA ARG A 213 4.87 0.11 -2.95
C ARG A 213 5.69 1.23 -2.30
N PRO A 214 6.56 1.89 -3.08
CA PRO A 214 7.50 2.87 -2.54
C PRO A 214 6.82 4.12 -1.97
N LEU A 215 5.58 4.43 -2.41
CA LEU A 215 4.90 5.66 -2.04
C LEU A 215 3.96 5.55 -0.82
N LEU A 216 3.95 4.43 -0.10
CA LEU A 216 3.10 4.24 1.09
C LEU A 216 3.36 5.23 2.24
N ARG A 217 4.50 5.95 2.22
CA ARG A 217 4.86 6.99 3.21
C ARG A 217 4.74 8.41 2.65
N PHE A 218 4.07 8.57 1.50
CA PHE A 218 3.89 9.87 0.85
C PHE A 218 2.41 10.19 0.74
N ARG A 219 2.07 11.45 1.07
CA ARG A 219 0.71 11.96 0.89
C ARG A 219 0.45 12.20 -0.59
N ARG A 220 -0.79 11.95 -1.01
CA ARG A 220 -1.24 12.21 -2.39
C ARG A 220 -1.07 13.68 -2.78
N GLU A 221 -1.30 14.60 -1.86
CA GLU A 221 -1.10 16.04 -2.08
C GLU A 221 0.37 16.37 -2.39
N ASP A 222 1.33 15.76 -1.67
CA ASP A 222 2.76 15.95 -1.92
C ASP A 222 3.17 15.46 -3.31
N LEU A 223 2.60 14.34 -3.77
CA LEU A 223 2.84 13.83 -5.13
C LEU A 223 2.33 14.81 -6.19
N ARG A 224 1.14 15.38 -6.00
CA ARG A 224 0.61 16.41 -6.90
C ARG A 224 1.46 17.69 -6.86
N ARG A 225 1.91 18.12 -5.68
CA ARG A 225 2.82 19.25 -5.52
C ARG A 225 4.15 19.01 -6.22
N TYR A 226 4.71 17.80 -6.11
CA TYR A 226 5.89 17.36 -6.84
C TYR A 226 5.71 17.48 -8.35
N LEU A 227 4.63 16.95 -8.91
CA LEU A 227 4.35 17.03 -10.34
C LEU A 227 4.20 18.48 -10.83
N ARG A 228 3.51 19.34 -10.06
CA ARG A 228 3.40 20.78 -10.38
C ARG A 228 4.80 21.46 -10.38
N ALA A 229 5.67 21.10 -9.42
CA ALA A 229 7.03 21.63 -9.36
C ALA A 229 7.87 21.20 -10.58
N LYS A 230 7.69 19.96 -11.06
CA LYS A 230 8.33 19.43 -12.27
C LYS A 230 7.62 19.85 -13.56
N LYS A 231 6.54 20.65 -13.51
CA LYS A 231 5.68 21.02 -14.64
C LYS A 231 5.19 19.80 -15.43
N GLN A 232 4.97 18.68 -14.74
CA GLN A 232 4.54 17.43 -15.33
C GLN A 232 3.02 17.34 -15.35
N LEU A 233 2.46 17.13 -16.53
CA LEU A 233 1.03 16.86 -16.73
C LEU A 233 0.69 15.42 -16.33
N TRP A 234 -0.54 15.22 -15.89
CA TRP A 234 -1.15 13.91 -15.64
C TRP A 234 -2.59 13.90 -16.11
N ARG A 235 -3.21 12.74 -16.21
CA ARG A 235 -4.60 12.58 -16.59
C ARG A 235 -5.47 12.36 -15.35
N GLU A 236 -6.61 13.01 -15.30
CA GLU A 236 -7.58 12.77 -14.22
C GLU A 236 -8.50 11.61 -14.62
N ASP A 237 -8.58 10.59 -13.77
CA ASP A 237 -9.45 9.45 -14.01
C ASP A 237 -10.92 9.82 -13.72
N ALA A 238 -11.77 9.78 -14.74
CA ALA A 238 -13.20 10.04 -14.61
C ALA A 238 -13.90 9.05 -13.66
N THR A 239 -13.36 7.84 -13.49
CA THR A 239 -13.92 6.82 -12.56
C THR A 239 -13.75 7.20 -11.09
N ASN A 240 -12.83 8.11 -10.74
CA ASN A 240 -12.71 8.69 -9.41
C ASN A 240 -13.93 9.55 -8.98
N ARG A 241 -14.86 9.85 -9.91
CA ARG A 241 -16.07 10.60 -9.63
C ARG A 241 -17.20 9.76 -9.04
N ASP A 242 -17.16 8.43 -9.19
CA ASP A 242 -18.18 7.53 -8.62
C ASP A 242 -18.08 7.47 -7.10
N SER A 243 -18.92 8.29 -6.44
CA SER A 243 -19.01 8.37 -4.97
C SER A 243 -19.82 7.22 -4.33
N ALA A 244 -20.39 6.31 -5.13
CA ALA A 244 -21.19 5.20 -4.61
C ALA A 244 -20.31 4.15 -3.92
N ARG A 245 -19.04 4.02 -4.32
CA ARG A 245 -18.10 3.05 -3.75
C ARG A 245 -17.63 3.48 -2.36
N THR A 246 -17.57 2.55 -1.43
CA THR A 246 -17.17 2.80 -0.04
C THR A 246 -15.83 3.53 0.08
N ARG A 247 -14.80 3.14 -0.70
CA ARG A 247 -13.50 3.82 -0.73
C ARG A 247 -13.59 5.27 -1.22
N ALA A 248 -14.38 5.52 -2.26
CA ALA A 248 -14.58 6.89 -2.75
C ALA A 248 -15.28 7.79 -1.72
N ARG A 249 -16.23 7.23 -0.94
CA ARG A 249 -16.88 7.94 0.17
C ARG A 249 -15.90 8.25 1.31
N MET A 250 -15.03 7.31 1.66
CA MET A 250 -13.98 7.52 2.67
C MET A 250 -13.04 8.65 2.25
N ARG A 251 -12.54 8.60 1.02
CA ARG A 251 -11.64 9.61 0.46
C ARG A 251 -12.26 11.00 0.37
N LYS A 252 -13.51 11.10 -0.09
CA LYS A 252 -14.14 12.39 -0.38
C LYS A 252 -14.87 13.02 0.81
N LYS A 253 -15.29 12.21 1.78
CA LYS A 253 -16.12 12.68 2.90
C LYS A 253 -15.50 12.38 4.26
N LEU A 254 -15.19 11.13 4.55
CA LEU A 254 -14.85 10.72 5.91
C LEU A 254 -13.44 11.17 6.32
N LEU A 255 -12.41 10.90 5.53
CA LEU A 255 -11.05 11.34 5.85
C LEU A 255 -10.94 12.87 5.93
N PRO A 256 -11.46 13.67 4.97
CA PRO A 256 -11.44 15.12 5.10
C PRO A 256 -12.21 15.65 6.32
N LEU A 257 -13.31 15.00 6.70
CA LEU A 257 -14.04 15.34 7.93
C LEU A 257 -13.19 15.10 9.16
N LEU A 258 -12.54 13.92 9.23
CA LEU A 258 -11.66 13.55 10.36
C LEU A 258 -10.43 14.48 10.46
N GLU A 259 -9.82 14.84 9.33
CA GLU A 259 -8.70 15.78 9.29
C GLU A 259 -9.10 17.18 9.76
N LYS A 260 -10.27 17.65 9.33
CA LYS A 260 -10.73 19.01 9.63
C LYS A 260 -11.25 19.16 11.06
N GLU A 261 -12.04 18.19 11.56
CA GLU A 261 -12.83 18.37 12.77
C GLU A 261 -12.29 17.62 13.99
N PHE A 262 -11.42 16.63 13.78
CA PHE A 262 -10.89 15.79 14.86
C PHE A 262 -9.38 15.89 14.98
N ASN A 263 -8.65 15.54 13.92
CA ASN A 263 -7.18 15.53 13.96
C ASN A 263 -6.59 15.70 12.56
N PRO A 264 -5.87 16.79 12.28
CA PRO A 264 -5.26 17.03 10.97
C PRO A 264 -4.19 15.97 10.58
N MET A 265 -3.68 15.20 11.56
CA MET A 265 -2.69 14.14 11.34
C MET A 265 -3.32 12.74 11.30
N VAL A 266 -4.64 12.62 11.11
CA VAL A 266 -5.33 11.32 11.18
C VAL A 266 -4.83 10.33 10.12
N VAL A 267 -4.46 10.78 8.94
CA VAL A 267 -3.93 9.93 7.86
C VAL A 267 -2.57 9.36 8.25
N GLU A 268 -1.68 10.19 8.79
CA GLU A 268 -0.37 9.80 9.30
C GLU A 268 -0.51 8.81 10.47
N HIS A 269 -1.45 9.05 11.38
CA HIS A 269 -1.70 8.17 12.52
C HIS A 269 -2.24 6.81 12.10
N LEU A 270 -3.16 6.76 11.12
CA LEU A 270 -3.66 5.50 10.56
C LEU A 270 -2.55 4.72 9.83
N ALA A 271 -1.67 5.41 9.10
CA ALA A 271 -0.52 4.79 8.46
C ALA A 271 0.48 4.25 9.49
N ALA A 272 0.79 5.02 10.55
CA ALA A 272 1.65 4.57 11.64
C ALA A 272 1.05 3.38 12.41
N LEU A 273 -0.27 3.38 12.63
CA LEU A 273 -0.98 2.24 13.23
C LEU A 273 -0.79 0.98 12.38
N SER A 274 -0.90 1.11 11.05
CA SER A 274 -0.72 -0.05 10.15
C SER A 274 0.71 -0.59 10.18
N ASP A 275 1.72 0.27 10.28
CA ASP A 275 3.12 -0.16 10.39
C ASP A 275 3.33 -0.98 11.68
N ARG A 276 2.84 -0.48 12.82
CA ARG A 276 2.92 -1.19 14.11
C ARG A 276 2.15 -2.51 14.09
N ALA A 277 0.93 -2.51 13.54
CA ALA A 277 0.13 -3.72 13.42
C ALA A 277 0.83 -4.79 12.55
N ARG A 278 1.50 -4.37 11.49
CA ARG A 278 2.27 -5.25 10.62
C ARG A 278 3.48 -5.84 11.34
N GLU A 279 4.23 -5.04 12.09
CA GLU A 279 5.37 -5.51 12.89
C GLU A 279 4.93 -6.57 13.89
N GLN A 280 3.82 -6.33 14.61
CA GLN A 280 3.26 -7.30 15.55
C GLN A 280 2.77 -8.56 14.86
N ALA A 281 2.07 -8.44 13.72
CA ALA A 281 1.61 -9.59 12.96
C ALA A 281 2.76 -10.46 12.45
N LEU A 282 3.84 -9.85 11.94
CA LEU A 282 5.05 -10.55 11.49
C LEU A 282 5.75 -11.26 12.65
N PHE A 283 5.84 -10.64 13.82
CA PHE A 283 6.43 -11.26 15.01
C PHE A 283 5.66 -12.52 15.41
N VAL A 284 4.32 -12.43 15.48
CA VAL A 284 3.46 -13.58 15.81
C VAL A 284 3.58 -14.66 14.72
N GLU A 285 3.67 -14.28 13.45
CA GLU A 285 3.86 -15.22 12.33
C GLU A 285 5.17 -15.98 12.43
N GLN A 286 6.27 -15.29 12.73
CA GLN A 286 7.58 -15.91 12.92
C GLN A 286 7.57 -16.89 14.10
N LEU A 287 6.99 -16.50 15.23
CA LEU A 287 6.87 -17.39 16.39
C LEU A 287 6.04 -18.63 16.06
N ALA A 288 4.88 -18.47 15.43
CA ALA A 288 4.03 -19.59 15.03
C ALA A 288 4.76 -20.51 14.04
N GLY A 289 5.52 -19.95 13.09
CA GLY A 289 6.31 -20.70 12.15
C GLY A 289 7.41 -21.54 12.82
N GLN A 290 8.14 -20.95 13.77
CA GLN A 290 9.16 -21.67 14.55
C GLN A 290 8.55 -22.80 15.40
N MET A 291 7.41 -22.54 16.02
CA MET A 291 6.67 -23.56 16.78
C MET A 291 6.15 -24.67 15.88
N SER A 292 5.58 -24.31 14.74
CA SER A 292 5.10 -25.27 13.75
C SER A 292 6.22 -26.23 13.30
N GLN A 293 7.42 -25.72 13.10
CA GLN A 293 8.59 -26.56 12.76
C GLN A 293 8.99 -27.52 13.91
N LYS A 294 8.83 -27.10 15.17
CA LYS A 294 9.22 -27.90 16.34
C LYS A 294 8.15 -28.89 16.80
N CYS A 295 6.88 -28.48 16.76
CA CYS A 295 5.79 -29.19 17.41
C CYS A 295 4.82 -29.87 16.43
N VAL A 296 4.88 -29.54 15.13
CA VAL A 296 3.97 -30.11 14.12
C VAL A 296 4.72 -31.16 13.29
N VAL A 297 4.25 -32.41 13.38
CA VAL A 297 4.77 -33.52 12.58
C VAL A 297 3.92 -33.64 11.32
N LEU A 298 4.58 -33.54 10.15
CA LEU A 298 3.94 -33.74 8.84
C LEU A 298 4.11 -35.20 8.40
N GLY A 299 3.03 -35.81 7.87
CA GLY A 299 3.08 -37.17 7.36
C GLY A 299 1.75 -37.62 6.76
N GLY A 300 1.79 -38.47 5.73
CA GLY A 300 0.58 -39.03 5.10
C GLY A 300 -0.39 -37.99 4.52
N GLY A 301 0.13 -36.81 4.08
CA GLY A 301 -0.70 -35.70 3.59
C GLY A 301 -1.41 -34.90 4.70
N GLY A 302 -1.12 -35.18 5.98
CA GLY A 302 -1.68 -34.49 7.13
C GLY A 302 -0.63 -33.86 8.05
N ALA A 303 -1.10 -33.27 9.13
CA ALA A 303 -0.28 -32.65 10.18
C ALA A 303 -0.76 -33.06 11.56
N ARG A 304 0.17 -33.36 12.47
CA ARG A 304 -0.09 -33.79 13.85
C ARG A 304 0.56 -32.80 14.82
N ILE A 305 -0.19 -32.38 15.84
CA ILE A 305 0.30 -31.54 16.95
C ILE A 305 -0.17 -32.10 18.27
N GLY A 306 0.65 -32.06 19.32
CA GLY A 306 0.24 -32.38 20.67
C GLY A 306 -0.78 -31.41 21.22
N VAL A 307 -1.68 -31.90 22.07
CA VAL A 307 -2.73 -31.07 22.67
C VAL A 307 -2.12 -30.03 23.60
N THR A 308 -1.15 -30.41 24.42
CA THR A 308 -0.46 -29.50 25.33
C THR A 308 0.26 -28.39 24.58
N GLU A 309 0.98 -28.75 23.52
CA GLU A 309 1.72 -27.80 22.65
C GLU A 309 0.76 -26.83 21.92
N LEU A 310 -0.43 -27.30 21.57
CA LEU A 310 -1.44 -26.44 20.96
C LEU A 310 -2.09 -25.51 21.98
N LEU A 311 -2.47 -26.04 23.17
CA LEU A 311 -3.18 -25.25 24.19
C LEU A 311 -2.27 -24.27 24.92
N HIS A 312 -1.02 -24.66 25.17
CA HIS A 312 -0.01 -23.88 25.89
C HIS A 312 1.22 -23.62 25.01
N PRO A 313 1.07 -22.87 23.92
CA PRO A 313 2.19 -22.58 23.02
C PRO A 313 3.30 -21.86 23.78
N LEU A 314 4.54 -22.29 23.61
CA LEU A 314 5.72 -21.81 24.34
C LEU A 314 5.65 -22.01 25.87
N GLY A 315 4.78 -22.90 26.38
CA GLY A 315 4.57 -23.08 27.80
C GLY A 315 3.78 -21.95 28.49
N ILE A 316 3.14 -21.08 27.71
CA ILE A 316 2.28 -20.01 28.23
C ILE A 316 0.95 -20.66 28.67
N GLU A 317 0.71 -20.72 29.96
CA GLU A 317 -0.49 -21.30 30.55
C GLU A 317 -1.70 -20.36 30.49
N ASP A 318 -1.46 -19.05 30.40
CA ASP A 318 -2.52 -18.04 30.28
C ASP A 318 -3.26 -18.19 28.94
N ASP A 319 -4.55 -18.48 29.02
CA ASP A 319 -5.40 -18.74 27.87
C ASP A 319 -5.57 -17.49 26.98
N GLU A 320 -5.58 -16.29 27.56
CA GLU A 320 -5.73 -15.03 26.82
C GLU A 320 -4.42 -14.66 26.12
N ALA A 321 -3.30 -14.70 26.83
CA ALA A 321 -1.98 -14.40 26.28
C ALA A 321 -1.56 -15.36 25.18
N SER A 322 -1.91 -16.66 25.30
CA SER A 322 -1.59 -17.69 24.30
C SER A 322 -2.54 -17.72 23.09
N GLY A 323 -3.71 -17.07 23.22
CA GLY A 323 -4.80 -17.16 22.24
C GLY A 323 -4.42 -16.74 20.82
N VAL A 324 -3.65 -15.64 20.66
CA VAL A 324 -3.22 -15.14 19.35
C VAL A 324 -2.27 -16.14 18.68
N LEU A 325 -1.35 -16.71 19.45
CA LEU A 325 -0.36 -17.67 18.95
C LEU A 325 -1.01 -19.00 18.57
N ARG A 326 -1.95 -19.49 19.39
CA ARG A 326 -2.79 -20.67 19.06
C ARG A 326 -3.55 -20.46 17.76
N ALA A 327 -4.21 -19.32 17.61
CA ALA A 327 -4.97 -18.99 16.43
C ALA A 327 -4.10 -19.04 15.18
N ARG A 328 -2.91 -18.45 15.22
CA ARG A 328 -1.98 -18.43 14.09
C ARG A 328 -1.44 -19.82 13.78
N LEU A 329 -1.11 -20.62 14.79
CA LEU A 329 -0.64 -21.98 14.63
C LEU A 329 -1.71 -22.88 13.96
N ILE A 330 -2.96 -22.79 14.41
CA ILE A 330 -4.10 -23.51 13.77
C ILE A 330 -4.25 -23.08 12.31
N GLN A 331 -4.21 -21.78 12.02
CA GLN A 331 -4.33 -21.27 10.64
C GLN A 331 -3.21 -21.78 9.75
N GLU A 332 -1.97 -21.83 10.26
CA GLU A 332 -0.81 -22.34 9.53
C GLU A 332 -0.96 -23.85 9.24
N ILE A 333 -1.32 -24.64 10.25
CA ILE A 333 -1.56 -26.09 10.08
C ILE A 333 -2.63 -26.34 9.03
N VAL A 334 -3.79 -25.67 9.14
CA VAL A 334 -4.87 -25.81 8.17
C VAL A 334 -4.44 -25.39 6.77
N THR A 335 -3.65 -24.32 6.65
CA THR A 335 -3.16 -23.85 5.34
C THR A 335 -2.24 -24.86 4.66
N ARG A 336 -1.45 -25.62 5.42
CA ARG A 336 -0.59 -26.69 4.88
C ARG A 336 -1.35 -27.93 4.44
N VAL A 337 -2.48 -28.21 5.09
CA VAL A 337 -3.26 -29.44 4.88
C VAL A 337 -4.40 -29.27 3.88
N ARG A 338 -4.97 -28.08 3.76
CA ARG A 338 -6.14 -27.81 2.91
C ARG A 338 -5.90 -28.09 1.43
N GLN A 339 -6.89 -28.71 0.77
CA GLN A 339 -6.86 -28.97 -0.68
C GLN A 339 -7.49 -27.85 -1.51
N ARG A 340 -8.37 -27.05 -0.93
CA ARG A 340 -9.11 -25.99 -1.60
C ARG A 340 -9.17 -24.73 -0.75
N ARG A 341 -9.46 -23.59 -1.38
CA ARG A 341 -9.59 -22.32 -0.66
C ARG A 341 -10.73 -22.40 0.35
N GLY A 342 -10.46 -22.00 1.58
CA GLY A 342 -11.41 -21.89 2.67
C GLY A 342 -10.87 -20.92 3.72
N GLN A 343 -11.73 -20.04 4.23
CA GLN A 343 -11.33 -19.07 5.25
C GLN A 343 -11.61 -19.65 6.63
N ILE A 344 -10.60 -19.69 7.49
CA ILE A 344 -10.72 -20.05 8.90
C ILE A 344 -11.11 -18.79 9.68
N SER A 345 -12.31 -18.79 10.25
CA SER A 345 -12.83 -17.72 11.13
C SER A 345 -12.44 -17.96 12.59
N ALA A 346 -12.64 -16.92 13.43
CA ALA A 346 -12.46 -17.04 14.88
C ALA A 346 -13.27 -18.20 15.48
N ALA A 347 -14.53 -18.38 15.07
CA ALA A 347 -15.36 -19.49 15.54
C ALA A 347 -14.77 -20.87 15.20
N HIS A 348 -14.13 -21.04 14.05
CA HIS A 348 -13.45 -22.29 13.69
C HIS A 348 -12.22 -22.54 14.58
N ILE A 349 -11.48 -21.49 14.92
CA ILE A 349 -10.33 -21.56 15.83
C ILE A 349 -10.79 -21.95 17.22
N GLU A 350 -11.83 -21.30 17.76
CA GLU A 350 -12.46 -21.61 19.03
C GLU A 350 -12.97 -23.06 19.07
N ALA A 351 -13.60 -23.54 18.00
CA ALA A 351 -14.04 -24.92 17.89
C ALA A 351 -12.87 -25.92 17.96
N VAL A 352 -11.73 -25.63 17.34
CA VAL A 352 -10.52 -26.47 17.45
C VAL A 352 -9.98 -26.47 18.86
N VAL A 353 -9.91 -25.31 19.51
CA VAL A 353 -9.42 -25.17 20.90
C VAL A 353 -10.34 -25.93 21.88
N HIS A 354 -11.65 -25.74 21.73
CA HIS A 354 -12.63 -26.46 22.53
C HIS A 354 -12.51 -27.99 22.32
N PHE A 355 -12.40 -28.40 21.06
CA PHE A 355 -12.21 -29.81 20.72
C PHE A 355 -10.90 -30.40 21.24
N ALA A 356 -9.83 -29.60 21.32
CA ALA A 356 -8.58 -30.00 21.98
C ALA A 356 -8.76 -30.23 23.48
N LYS A 357 -9.54 -29.37 24.16
CA LYS A 357 -9.80 -29.44 25.62
C LYS A 357 -10.76 -30.56 26.02
N THR A 358 -11.85 -30.72 25.28
CA THR A 358 -13.02 -31.55 25.69
C THR A 358 -13.35 -32.70 24.74
N GLY A 359 -12.74 -32.75 23.57
CA GLY A 359 -13.06 -33.74 22.54
C GLY A 359 -12.70 -35.19 22.97
N GLU A 360 -13.59 -36.11 22.71
CA GLU A 360 -13.34 -37.53 22.93
C GLU A 360 -12.39 -38.11 21.88
N THR A 361 -11.53 -39.04 22.31
CA THR A 361 -10.62 -39.76 21.38
C THR A 361 -11.40 -40.50 20.30
N GLY A 362 -10.98 -40.38 19.04
CA GLY A 362 -11.62 -40.95 17.86
C GLY A 362 -12.69 -40.06 17.22
N LYS A 363 -13.13 -38.99 17.86
CA LYS A 363 -14.09 -38.04 17.26
C LYS A 363 -13.39 -37.15 16.23
N ARG A 364 -14.18 -36.59 15.30
CA ARG A 364 -13.73 -35.71 14.23
C ARG A 364 -14.43 -34.37 14.27
N LEU A 365 -13.68 -33.29 13.97
CA LEU A 365 -14.19 -31.95 13.75
C LEU A 365 -13.93 -31.56 12.30
N GLN A 366 -14.94 -31.01 11.62
CA GLN A 366 -14.84 -30.58 10.22
C GLN A 366 -14.52 -29.09 10.13
N LEU A 367 -13.55 -28.74 9.29
CA LEU A 367 -13.14 -27.36 9.04
C LEU A 367 -13.35 -26.97 7.55
N PRO A 368 -13.45 -25.66 7.25
CA PRO A 368 -13.44 -25.16 5.87
C PRO A 368 -12.19 -25.57 5.11
N GLY A 369 -12.28 -25.60 3.77
CA GLY A 369 -11.14 -25.97 2.93
C GLY A 369 -10.96 -27.49 2.78
N GLY A 370 -11.91 -28.29 3.26
CA GLY A 370 -11.83 -29.75 3.17
C GLY A 370 -10.83 -30.36 4.15
N VAL A 371 -10.74 -29.82 5.37
CA VAL A 371 -9.87 -30.33 6.42
C VAL A 371 -10.70 -30.96 7.52
N ASP A 372 -10.33 -32.18 7.93
CA ASP A 372 -10.87 -32.83 9.11
C ASP A 372 -9.81 -32.87 10.22
N VAL A 373 -10.23 -32.74 11.48
CA VAL A 373 -9.38 -32.79 12.66
C VAL A 373 -9.79 -33.99 13.49
N LEU A 374 -8.92 -34.97 13.68
CA LEU A 374 -9.13 -36.15 14.50
C LEU A 374 -8.54 -35.93 15.91
N ARG A 375 -9.32 -36.20 16.94
CA ARG A 375 -8.83 -36.21 18.34
C ARG A 375 -8.20 -37.56 18.67
N GLN A 376 -6.92 -37.57 18.95
CA GLN A 376 -6.20 -38.67 19.57
C GLN A 376 -5.99 -38.39 21.07
N ARG A 377 -5.59 -39.38 21.85
CA ARG A 377 -5.43 -39.26 23.34
C ARG A 377 -4.62 -38.02 23.74
N ALA A 378 -3.48 -37.76 23.09
CA ALA A 378 -2.58 -36.66 23.42
C ALA A 378 -2.30 -35.71 22.23
N ALA A 379 -3.04 -35.83 21.11
CA ALA A 379 -2.77 -35.07 19.90
C ALA A 379 -4.03 -34.74 19.11
N LEU A 380 -3.93 -33.73 18.26
CA LEU A 380 -4.83 -33.48 17.15
C LEU A 380 -4.13 -33.83 15.82
N VAL A 381 -4.85 -34.50 14.92
CA VAL A 381 -4.38 -34.81 13.58
C VAL A 381 -5.27 -34.12 12.57
N PHE A 382 -4.69 -33.22 11.80
CA PHE A 382 -5.34 -32.49 10.71
C PHE A 382 -5.04 -33.24 9.40
N PHE A 383 -6.04 -33.52 8.59
CA PHE A 383 -5.86 -34.22 7.32
C PHE A 383 -6.90 -33.77 6.28
N PRO A 384 -6.59 -33.91 4.98
CA PRO A 384 -7.54 -33.62 3.93
C PRO A 384 -8.76 -34.55 4.04
N ARG A 385 -9.96 -33.94 3.89
CA ARG A 385 -11.20 -34.74 3.80
C ARG A 385 -11.19 -35.50 2.46
N GLN A 386 -11.31 -36.79 2.54
CA GLN A 386 -11.48 -37.66 1.39
C GLN A 386 -12.83 -37.45 0.69
#